data_0cf4bace88f6ce3e7ced8c8ec88d8be4
#
_entry.id   0cf4bace88f6ce3e7ced8c8ec88d8be4
#
_cell.length_a   1.000
_cell.length_b   1.000
_cell.length_c   1.000
_cell.angle_alpha   90.00
_cell.angle_beta   90.00
_cell.angle_gamma   90.00
#
_symmetry.space_group_name_H-M   'P 1'
#
loop_
_entity.id
_entity.type
_entity.pdbx_description
1 polymer ?
#
loop_
_entity_poly.entity_id
_entity_poly.type
_entity_poly.pdbx_seq_one_letter_code
_entity_poly.pdbx_strand_id
1 'polypeptide(L)'
;MLRRAFPLILAALVIVPALAQTPVASPTLQRPAVGATSQPTYYPERLNWQHKKPEEVGMNPALVSEAVKIAMDSETQGPRDMALFLHESFGKEPFSTIVGPIKDRGGASGIITRNGYIVAEWGDPKRADITNSVTKTFLTTVVGLAWQKGMIRDVNDYVRDYMPPHVDLFESEHNRKIKWDHLLRQTSDWQGTLWGKPDWADRPEGPTAADWPNRPLHEPGTHFKYNDVRVNVMSLAALHVWRRSLPQVLLEEVMEPIGASSTWRWYGYENSWVEIDGQKIQSVSGGGHWGGGMFINAYDMARFGVLTLRRGKWKDRQLVSEQWVQWALTPTPVQPSYGFMNWYNNRDRKLLPSAPPSAFAHLGNGTNMVYVDPDNELVAVARWIERDALDGFVKRLLAAVKQ
;
A
#
# COMPACT_ATOMS: atom_id res chain seq x y z
N MET A 1 -49.61 66.96 -11.07
CA MET A 1 -49.87 67.03 -9.61
C MET A 1 -50.22 65.61 -9.16
N LEU A 2 -49.43 65.02 -8.37
CA LEU A 2 -49.64 64.08 -7.25
C LEU A 2 -48.33 63.32 -6.98
N ARG A 3 -47.67 63.80 -5.91
CA ARG A 3 -46.51 63.13 -5.33
C ARG A 3 -47.00 61.86 -4.61
N ARG A 4 -46.44 60.66 -4.94
CA ARG A 4 -46.58 59.48 -4.12
C ARG A 4 -45.25 59.24 -3.35
N ALA A 5 -45.38 59.28 -2.04
CA ALA A 5 -44.33 59.02 -1.09
C ALA A 5 -44.12 57.45 -1.01
N PHE A 6 -42.88 57.02 -1.03
CA PHE A 6 -42.48 55.64 -0.69
C PHE A 6 -42.04 55.57 0.78
N PRO A 7 -42.46 54.58 1.54
CA PRO A 7 -41.96 54.41 2.91
C PRO A 7 -40.61 53.71 2.90
N LEU A 8 -39.66 54.27 3.68
CA LEU A 8 -38.40 53.61 4.04
C LEU A 8 -38.69 52.39 4.93
N ILE A 9 -38.30 51.21 4.46
CA ILE A 9 -38.21 50.00 5.31
C ILE A 9 -36.84 49.98 5.93
N LEU A 10 -36.75 50.14 7.24
CA LEU A 10 -35.55 50.00 8.04
C LEU A 10 -35.31 48.50 8.24
N ALA A 11 -34.31 47.92 7.57
CA ALA A 11 -33.89 46.53 7.80
C ALA A 11 -32.99 46.52 9.05
N ALA A 12 -33.49 45.91 10.11
CA ALA A 12 -32.71 45.62 11.32
C ALA A 12 -31.71 44.49 11.02
N LEU A 13 -30.42 44.78 11.11
CA LEU A 13 -29.34 43.83 10.98
C LEU A 13 -29.27 43.02 12.28
N VAL A 14 -29.72 41.75 12.25
CA VAL A 14 -29.53 40.83 13.36
C VAL A 14 -28.14 40.24 13.23
N ILE A 15 -27.23 40.67 14.10
CA ILE A 15 -25.89 40.09 14.25
C ILE A 15 -26.05 38.78 15.03
N VAL A 16 -25.95 37.64 14.34
CA VAL A 16 -25.82 36.32 14.98
C VAL A 16 -24.35 36.12 15.33
N PRO A 17 -23.97 35.89 16.61
CA PRO A 17 -22.59 35.62 16.94
C PRO A 17 -22.20 34.26 16.36
N ALA A 18 -21.11 34.20 15.58
CA ALA A 18 -20.49 33.00 15.11
C ALA A 18 -19.98 32.19 16.33
N LEU A 19 -20.59 31.06 16.62
CA LEU A 19 -20.07 30.10 17.56
C LEU A 19 -18.77 29.54 16.97
N ALA A 20 -17.64 29.90 17.59
CA ALA A 20 -16.35 29.30 17.30
C ALA A 20 -16.43 27.81 17.56
N GLN A 21 -16.34 27.00 16.51
CA GLN A 21 -16.17 25.55 16.64
C GLN A 21 -14.78 25.30 17.23
N THR A 22 -14.73 24.82 18.45
CA THR A 22 -13.51 24.27 19.06
C THR A 22 -13.05 23.07 18.24
N PRO A 23 -11.76 22.96 17.88
CA PRO A 23 -11.25 21.80 17.19
C PRO A 23 -11.43 20.56 18.08
N VAL A 24 -12.14 19.56 17.57
CA VAL A 24 -12.26 18.27 18.20
C VAL A 24 -10.85 17.65 18.24
N ALA A 25 -10.27 17.56 19.43
CA ALA A 25 -9.00 16.88 19.64
C ALA A 25 -9.14 15.41 19.23
N SER A 26 -8.31 14.97 18.30
CA SER A 26 -8.21 13.56 17.92
C SER A 26 -7.89 12.73 19.17
N PRO A 27 -8.54 11.58 19.38
CA PRO A 27 -8.26 10.73 20.54
C PRO A 27 -6.80 10.26 20.46
N THR A 28 -6.00 10.70 21.41
CA THR A 28 -4.66 10.18 21.66
C THR A 28 -4.85 8.74 22.14
N LEU A 29 -4.47 7.76 21.33
CA LEU A 29 -4.40 6.37 21.77
C LEU A 29 -3.35 6.26 22.88
N GLN A 30 -3.80 6.32 24.14
CA GLN A 30 -2.96 6.03 25.29
C GLN A 30 -2.57 4.55 25.25
N ARG A 31 -1.27 4.29 25.23
CA ARG A 31 -0.67 2.98 25.43
C ARG A 31 -1.02 2.50 26.84
N PRO A 32 -1.54 1.27 27.04
CA PRO A 32 -1.56 0.69 28.40
C PRO A 32 -0.10 0.55 28.87
N ALA A 33 0.20 1.07 30.05
CA ALA A 33 1.48 0.88 30.71
C ALA A 33 1.63 -0.59 31.10
N VAL A 34 2.30 -1.38 30.27
CA VAL A 34 2.77 -2.71 30.64
C VAL A 34 4.06 -2.51 31.41
N GLY A 35 4.00 -2.69 32.72
CA GLY A 35 5.16 -2.81 33.58
C GLY A 35 5.91 -4.11 33.27
N ALA A 36 6.83 -4.04 32.31
CA ALA A 36 7.82 -5.07 32.06
C ALA A 36 9.18 -4.37 31.91
N THR A 37 10.21 -4.89 32.55
CA THR A 37 11.61 -4.55 32.29
C THR A 37 11.82 -4.61 30.79
N SER A 38 11.95 -3.45 30.14
CA SER A 38 12.00 -3.36 28.69
C SER A 38 13.33 -3.95 28.21
N GLN A 39 13.28 -5.19 27.75
CA GLN A 39 14.37 -5.73 26.93
C GLN A 39 14.58 -4.78 25.74
N PRO A 40 15.83 -4.50 25.36
CA PRO A 40 16.11 -3.68 24.19
C PRO A 40 15.34 -4.22 22.96
N THR A 41 14.68 -3.33 22.24
CA THR A 41 13.96 -3.71 21.01
C THR A 41 14.93 -4.32 20.02
N TYR A 42 14.72 -5.59 19.64
CA TYR A 42 15.56 -6.26 18.66
C TYR A 42 15.22 -5.83 17.23
N TYR A 43 16.25 -5.55 16.46
CA TYR A 43 16.20 -5.33 15.02
C TYR A 43 17.17 -6.30 14.33
N PRO A 44 16.73 -7.02 13.29
CA PRO A 44 17.56 -7.99 12.62
C PRO A 44 18.73 -7.35 11.87
N GLU A 45 19.93 -7.92 12.04
CA GLU A 45 21.10 -7.57 11.26
C GLU A 45 20.97 -8.11 9.81
N ARG A 46 21.71 -7.50 8.86
CA ARG A 46 21.57 -7.80 7.43
C ARG A 46 21.75 -9.29 7.09
N LEU A 47 22.75 -9.93 7.63
CA LEU A 47 23.10 -11.33 7.34
C LEU A 47 22.84 -12.28 8.50
N ASN A 48 22.33 -11.78 9.62
CA ASN A 48 22.12 -12.57 10.84
C ASN A 48 20.78 -12.19 11.48
N TRP A 49 19.69 -12.71 10.93
CA TRP A 49 18.38 -12.61 11.56
C TRP A 49 18.21 -13.75 12.56
N GLN A 50 18.18 -13.40 13.85
CA GLN A 50 18.12 -14.38 14.91
C GLN A 50 16.76 -15.08 14.96
N HIS A 51 16.83 -16.40 15.20
CA HIS A 51 15.67 -17.23 15.48
C HIS A 51 15.50 -17.39 16.99
N LYS A 52 14.26 -17.50 17.43
CA LYS A 52 13.89 -17.95 18.78
C LYS A 52 12.83 -19.01 18.70
N LYS A 53 12.85 -19.94 19.67
CA LYS A 53 11.73 -20.84 19.83
C LYS A 53 10.49 -20.05 20.21
N PRO A 54 9.29 -20.44 19.77
CA PRO A 54 8.05 -19.73 20.09
C PRO A 54 7.87 -19.44 21.58
N GLU A 55 8.18 -20.41 22.44
CA GLU A 55 8.08 -20.29 23.89
C GLU A 55 8.98 -19.21 24.50
N GLU A 56 10.14 -18.93 23.90
CA GLU A 56 11.08 -17.91 24.36
C GLU A 56 10.55 -16.49 24.14
N VAL A 57 9.56 -16.34 23.26
CA VAL A 57 8.92 -15.05 22.94
C VAL A 57 7.42 -15.04 23.30
N GLY A 58 7.01 -15.94 24.20
CA GLY A 58 5.66 -15.97 24.73
C GLY A 58 4.63 -16.53 23.75
N MET A 59 5.00 -17.48 22.90
CA MET A 59 4.06 -18.16 22.01
C MET A 59 3.99 -19.65 22.29
N ASN A 60 2.84 -20.28 21.98
CA ASN A 60 2.65 -21.72 22.06
C ASN A 60 3.17 -22.39 20.78
N PRO A 61 4.21 -23.26 20.86
CA PRO A 61 4.83 -23.85 19.69
C PRO A 61 3.89 -24.77 18.88
N ALA A 62 2.97 -25.49 19.53
CA ALA A 62 2.03 -26.34 18.83
C ALA A 62 1.06 -25.50 17.96
N LEU A 63 0.55 -24.39 18.49
CA LEU A 63 -0.34 -23.50 17.74
C LEU A 63 0.39 -22.73 16.63
N VAL A 64 1.67 -22.38 16.79
CA VAL A 64 2.51 -21.86 15.72
C VAL A 64 2.66 -22.90 14.59
N SER A 65 2.93 -24.14 14.95
CA SER A 65 3.05 -25.25 13.98
C SER A 65 1.74 -25.50 13.23
N GLU A 66 0.60 -25.39 13.93
CA GLU A 66 -0.72 -25.50 13.28
C GLU A 66 -0.98 -24.33 12.32
N ALA A 67 -0.59 -23.10 12.66
CA ALA A 67 -0.69 -21.95 11.74
C ALA A 67 0.15 -22.18 10.48
N VAL A 68 1.39 -22.64 10.63
CA VAL A 68 2.25 -23.02 9.48
C VAL A 68 1.61 -24.12 8.63
N LYS A 69 1.03 -25.15 9.29
CA LYS A 69 0.32 -26.22 8.58
C LYS A 69 -0.86 -25.70 7.78
N ILE A 70 -1.68 -24.81 8.33
CA ILE A 70 -2.78 -24.15 7.60
C ILE A 70 -2.24 -23.46 6.34
N ALA A 71 -1.15 -22.69 6.47
CA ALA A 71 -0.57 -21.98 5.34
C ALA A 71 -0.05 -22.92 4.25
N MET A 72 0.58 -24.03 4.63
CA MET A 72 1.11 -25.01 3.67
C MET A 72 0.00 -25.83 2.99
N ASP A 73 -1.00 -26.27 3.75
CA ASP A 73 -2.10 -27.08 3.23
C ASP A 73 -3.04 -26.25 2.33
N SER A 74 -2.97 -24.94 2.43
CA SER A 74 -3.79 -24.01 1.67
C SER A 74 -3.02 -23.32 0.54
N GLU A 75 -2.02 -23.99 -0.07
CA GLU A 75 -1.38 -23.42 -1.27
C GLU A 75 -2.42 -23.07 -2.32
N THR A 76 -2.33 -21.86 -2.90
CA THR A 76 -3.28 -21.40 -3.92
C THR A 76 -3.31 -22.37 -5.11
N GLN A 77 -4.51 -22.67 -5.59
CA GLN A 77 -4.74 -23.52 -6.76
C GLN A 77 -4.35 -22.83 -8.08
N GLY A 78 -4.15 -21.51 -8.06
CA GLY A 78 -3.72 -20.76 -9.25
C GLY A 78 -2.43 -21.32 -9.86
N PRO A 79 -2.27 -21.25 -11.18
CA PRO A 79 -1.11 -21.80 -11.89
C PRO A 79 0.24 -21.29 -11.35
N ARG A 80 1.29 -22.11 -11.45
CA ARG A 80 2.67 -21.65 -11.19
C ARG A 80 3.24 -20.84 -12.35
N ASP A 81 2.83 -21.15 -13.57
CA ASP A 81 3.06 -20.33 -14.75
C ASP A 81 2.35 -18.99 -14.56
N MET A 82 3.13 -17.92 -14.43
CA MET A 82 2.58 -16.57 -14.14
C MET A 82 1.92 -15.94 -15.36
N ALA A 83 2.19 -16.38 -16.60
CA ALA A 83 1.43 -15.91 -17.75
C ALA A 83 0.01 -16.46 -17.69
N LEU A 84 -0.14 -17.75 -17.40
CA LEU A 84 -1.46 -18.39 -17.22
C LEU A 84 -2.18 -17.81 -16.00
N PHE A 85 -1.50 -17.63 -14.87
CA PHE A 85 -2.07 -17.04 -13.66
C PHE A 85 -2.66 -15.63 -13.92
N LEU A 86 -1.92 -14.77 -14.62
CA LEU A 86 -2.38 -13.43 -14.97
C LEU A 86 -3.52 -13.48 -16.00
N HIS A 87 -3.46 -14.44 -16.94
CA HIS A 87 -4.56 -14.64 -17.90
C HIS A 87 -5.85 -15.10 -17.20
N GLU A 88 -5.79 -16.04 -16.26
CA GLU A 88 -6.95 -16.45 -15.46
C GLU A 88 -7.51 -15.32 -14.60
N SER A 89 -6.61 -14.48 -14.04
CA SER A 89 -6.99 -13.35 -13.18
C SER A 89 -7.60 -12.19 -13.96
N PHE A 90 -7.03 -11.83 -15.12
CA PHE A 90 -7.31 -10.57 -15.83
C PHE A 90 -7.53 -10.71 -17.34
N GLY A 91 -7.41 -11.92 -17.89
CA GLY A 91 -7.46 -12.14 -19.35
C GLY A 91 -8.80 -11.79 -20.01
N LYS A 92 -9.88 -11.64 -19.24
CA LYS A 92 -11.18 -11.17 -19.71
C LYS A 92 -11.28 -9.65 -19.79
N GLU A 93 -10.35 -8.94 -19.19
CA GLU A 93 -10.28 -7.48 -19.24
C GLU A 93 -9.73 -7.03 -20.60
N PRO A 94 -10.16 -5.85 -21.08
CA PRO A 94 -9.58 -5.29 -22.30
C PRO A 94 -8.11 -4.93 -22.07
N PHE A 95 -7.32 -4.94 -23.14
CA PHE A 95 -5.87 -4.64 -23.07
C PHE A 95 -5.10 -5.54 -22.09
N SER A 96 -5.52 -6.80 -21.91
CA SER A 96 -4.95 -7.76 -20.95
C SER A 96 -3.53 -8.25 -21.31
N THR A 97 -2.99 -7.88 -22.48
CA THR A 97 -1.63 -8.29 -22.90
C THR A 97 -0.59 -7.93 -21.85
N ILE A 98 0.21 -8.92 -21.43
CA ILE A 98 1.33 -8.75 -20.52
C ILE A 98 2.43 -7.94 -21.21
N VAL A 99 2.96 -6.91 -20.56
CA VAL A 99 3.96 -5.97 -21.09
C VAL A 99 5.14 -5.75 -20.13
N GLY A 100 5.12 -6.39 -18.98
CA GLY A 100 6.22 -6.38 -18.03
C GLY A 100 6.78 -7.78 -17.78
N PRO A 101 7.97 -7.91 -17.21
CA PRO A 101 8.57 -9.22 -16.93
C PRO A 101 7.72 -10.01 -15.95
N ILE A 102 7.70 -11.32 -16.17
CA ILE A 102 7.06 -12.33 -15.31
C ILE A 102 8.06 -13.43 -15.00
N LYS A 103 7.77 -14.21 -13.96
CA LYS A 103 8.54 -15.38 -13.54
C LYS A 103 7.62 -16.33 -12.82
N ASP A 104 7.72 -17.62 -13.10
CA ASP A 104 6.95 -18.65 -12.42
C ASP A 104 7.03 -18.52 -10.90
N ARG A 105 5.88 -18.66 -10.24
CA ARG A 105 5.79 -18.56 -8.79
C ARG A 105 6.30 -19.83 -8.09
N GLY A 106 6.76 -19.64 -6.86
CA GLY A 106 7.00 -20.74 -5.93
C GLY A 106 5.72 -21.35 -5.34
N GLY A 107 5.89 -22.29 -4.45
CA GLY A 107 4.84 -22.84 -3.59
C GLY A 107 4.53 -21.93 -2.40
N ALA A 108 3.60 -22.37 -1.55
CA ALA A 108 3.29 -21.70 -0.30
C ALA A 108 4.56 -21.52 0.55
N SER A 109 4.84 -20.30 0.98
CA SER A 109 6.02 -20.00 1.77
C SER A 109 5.78 -18.81 2.69
N GLY A 110 6.59 -18.66 3.73
CA GLY A 110 6.45 -17.52 4.61
C GLY A 110 7.37 -17.52 5.82
N ILE A 111 7.17 -16.49 6.65
CA ILE A 111 7.93 -16.22 7.87
C ILE A 111 6.98 -15.65 8.91
N ILE A 112 7.13 -16.07 10.16
CA ILE A 112 6.50 -15.45 11.32
C ILE A 112 7.58 -14.85 12.21
N THR A 113 7.41 -13.58 12.60
CA THR A 113 8.29 -12.93 13.56
C THR A 113 7.50 -12.43 14.77
N ARG A 114 8.10 -12.55 15.96
CA ARG A 114 7.59 -12.04 17.23
C ARG A 114 8.69 -11.24 17.91
N ASN A 115 8.39 -10.01 18.36
CA ASN A 115 9.36 -9.09 18.95
C ASN A 115 10.59 -8.85 18.06
N GLY A 116 10.43 -8.98 16.73
CA GLY A 116 11.48 -8.88 15.74
C GLY A 116 12.26 -10.17 15.45
N TYR A 117 12.14 -11.22 16.27
CA TYR A 117 12.82 -12.53 16.09
C TYR A 117 11.98 -13.44 15.16
N ILE A 118 12.63 -14.23 14.33
CA ILE A 118 11.97 -15.28 13.56
C ILE A 118 11.59 -16.41 14.52
N VAL A 119 10.32 -16.84 14.46
CA VAL A 119 9.79 -17.94 15.26
C VAL A 119 9.35 -19.14 14.42
N ALA A 120 9.07 -18.93 13.14
CA ALA A 120 8.77 -19.99 12.19
C ALA A 120 9.03 -19.54 10.75
N GLU A 121 9.37 -20.51 9.91
CA GLU A 121 9.56 -20.38 8.47
C GLU A 121 9.01 -21.62 7.77
N TRP A 122 8.53 -21.48 6.54
CA TRP A 122 8.07 -22.62 5.74
C TRP A 122 8.24 -22.37 4.25
N GLY A 123 8.26 -23.45 3.47
CA GLY A 123 8.46 -23.41 2.03
C GLY A 123 9.85 -22.91 1.65
N ASP A 124 9.92 -22.09 0.60
CA ASP A 124 11.15 -21.40 0.18
C ASP A 124 11.04 -19.88 0.41
N PRO A 125 11.27 -19.42 1.64
CA PRO A 125 11.15 -18.00 1.98
C PRO A 125 12.26 -17.12 1.35
N LYS A 126 13.33 -17.72 0.82
CA LYS A 126 14.44 -17.03 0.13
C LYS A 126 14.14 -16.74 -1.33
N ARG A 127 13.15 -17.41 -1.91
CA ARG A 127 12.78 -17.22 -3.31
C ARG A 127 12.22 -15.83 -3.52
N ALA A 128 12.82 -15.08 -4.46
CA ALA A 128 12.28 -13.82 -4.93
C ALA A 128 11.20 -14.09 -5.98
N ASP A 129 9.95 -13.88 -5.63
CA ASP A 129 8.79 -13.97 -6.51
C ASP A 129 8.10 -12.62 -6.63
N ILE A 130 7.27 -12.46 -7.66
CA ILE A 130 6.38 -11.31 -7.78
C ILE A 130 5.49 -11.22 -6.54
N THR A 131 5.31 -10.02 -6.01
CA THR A 131 4.44 -9.79 -4.85
C THR A 131 3.14 -9.07 -5.22
N ASN A 132 2.92 -8.90 -6.52
CA ASN A 132 1.74 -8.21 -7.05
C ASN A 132 1.47 -6.90 -6.29
N SER A 133 0.27 -6.69 -5.79
CA SER A 133 -0.14 -5.40 -5.21
C SER A 133 0.56 -5.00 -3.92
N VAL A 134 1.33 -5.88 -3.25
CA VAL A 134 2.20 -5.42 -2.15
C VAL A 134 3.21 -4.38 -2.67
N THR A 135 3.54 -4.40 -3.96
CA THR A 135 4.35 -3.37 -4.64
C THR A 135 3.84 -1.96 -4.38
N LYS A 136 2.53 -1.76 -4.29
CA LYS A 136 1.90 -0.45 -4.04
C LYS A 136 2.34 0.16 -2.70
N THR A 137 2.61 -0.70 -1.71
CA THR A 137 3.11 -0.25 -0.40
C THR A 137 4.51 0.35 -0.51
N PHE A 138 5.37 -0.25 -1.32
CA PHE A 138 6.70 0.30 -1.60
C PHE A 138 6.62 1.61 -2.39
N LEU A 139 5.67 1.70 -3.34
CA LEU A 139 5.43 2.95 -4.07
C LEU A 139 4.95 4.07 -3.14
N THR A 140 3.97 3.82 -2.28
CA THR A 140 3.53 4.82 -1.30
C THR A 140 4.63 5.21 -0.33
N THR A 141 5.52 4.29 0.02
CA THR A 141 6.69 4.60 0.85
C THR A 141 7.63 5.58 0.14
N VAL A 142 7.94 5.36 -1.14
CA VAL A 142 8.80 6.27 -1.92
C VAL A 142 8.16 7.64 -2.10
N VAL A 143 6.84 7.73 -2.27
CA VAL A 143 6.10 9.00 -2.27
C VAL A 143 6.19 9.67 -0.89
N GLY A 144 6.07 8.90 0.19
CA GLY A 144 6.22 9.39 1.57
C GLY A 144 7.61 9.95 1.87
N LEU A 145 8.64 9.34 1.33
CA LEU A 145 10.01 9.84 1.42
C LEU A 145 10.17 11.18 0.68
N ALA A 146 9.53 11.35 -0.49
CA ALA A 146 9.53 12.62 -1.21
C ALA A 146 8.84 13.72 -0.38
N TRP A 147 7.71 13.40 0.25
CA TRP A 147 7.04 14.31 1.18
C TRP A 147 7.92 14.62 2.41
N GLN A 148 8.51 13.62 3.04
CA GLN A 148 9.40 13.78 4.20
C GLN A 148 10.61 14.68 3.91
N LYS A 149 11.11 14.66 2.67
CA LYS A 149 12.21 15.50 2.20
C LYS A 149 11.75 16.87 1.68
N GLY A 150 10.46 17.19 1.75
CA GLY A 150 9.90 18.47 1.27
C GLY A 150 9.84 18.60 -0.25
N MET A 151 10.11 17.52 -1.00
CA MET A 151 9.96 17.51 -2.47
C MET A 151 8.48 17.53 -2.88
N ILE A 152 7.60 16.90 -2.09
CA ILE A 152 6.15 17.10 -2.10
C ILE A 152 5.84 17.90 -0.83
N ARG A 153 5.28 19.10 -0.96
CA ARG A 153 5.05 20.00 0.17
C ARG A 153 3.84 19.55 1.00
N ASP A 154 2.73 19.23 0.32
CA ASP A 154 1.49 18.77 0.93
C ASP A 154 0.85 17.70 0.04
N VAL A 155 0.30 16.63 0.65
CA VAL A 155 -0.49 15.62 -0.09
C VAL A 155 -1.77 16.19 -0.70
N ASN A 156 -2.23 17.36 -0.24
CA ASN A 156 -3.35 18.09 -0.81
C ASN A 156 -2.99 19.02 -1.98
N ASP A 157 -1.72 19.15 -2.31
CA ASP A 157 -1.29 19.87 -3.51
C ASP A 157 -1.75 19.13 -4.78
N TYR A 158 -2.01 19.90 -5.85
CA TYR A 158 -2.31 19.32 -7.14
C TYR A 158 -1.07 18.66 -7.74
N VAL A 159 -1.22 17.44 -8.26
CA VAL A 159 -0.08 16.67 -8.82
C VAL A 159 0.53 17.41 -10.01
N ARG A 160 -0.28 18.10 -10.83
CA ARG A 160 0.17 18.85 -11.99
C ARG A 160 1.24 19.91 -11.65
N ASP A 161 1.20 20.49 -10.45
CA ASP A 161 2.12 21.55 -10.03
C ASP A 161 3.55 21.04 -9.80
N TYR A 162 3.73 19.71 -9.85
CA TYR A 162 5.00 19.00 -9.71
C TYR A 162 5.49 18.38 -11.03
N MET A 163 4.66 18.46 -12.08
CA MET A 163 5.00 17.87 -13.37
C MET A 163 5.74 18.86 -14.28
N PRO A 164 6.74 18.42 -15.01
CA PRO A 164 7.37 19.27 -16.03
C PRO A 164 6.35 19.56 -17.16
N PRO A 165 6.47 20.73 -17.85
CA PRO A 165 5.50 21.17 -18.84
C PRO A 165 5.22 20.23 -20.02
N HIS A 166 6.14 19.30 -20.30
CA HIS A 166 5.99 18.31 -21.38
C HIS A 166 5.26 17.04 -20.94
N VAL A 167 4.87 16.93 -19.66
CA VAL A 167 4.10 15.81 -19.11
C VAL A 167 2.66 16.22 -18.93
N ASP A 168 1.81 15.83 -19.87
CA ASP A 168 0.42 16.27 -20.01
C ASP A 168 -0.62 15.44 -19.23
N LEU A 169 -0.16 14.53 -18.37
CA LEU A 169 -1.03 13.59 -17.61
C LEU A 169 -2.12 14.26 -16.77
N PHE A 170 -1.92 15.52 -16.39
CA PHE A 170 -2.81 16.27 -15.50
C PHE A 170 -3.31 17.58 -16.10
N GLU A 171 -3.28 17.75 -17.43
CA GLU A 171 -3.66 19.00 -18.08
C GLU A 171 -5.15 19.12 -18.43
N SER A 172 -5.89 17.98 -18.55
CA SER A 172 -7.31 18.02 -18.81
C SER A 172 -8.07 18.74 -17.68
N GLU A 173 -9.26 19.28 -17.98
CA GLU A 173 -10.11 19.96 -16.99
C GLU A 173 -10.40 19.08 -15.75
N HIS A 174 -10.58 17.77 -15.96
CA HIS A 174 -10.79 16.81 -14.90
C HIS A 174 -9.49 16.51 -14.14
N ASN A 175 -8.44 16.08 -14.83
CA ASN A 175 -7.22 15.61 -14.20
C ASN A 175 -6.45 16.70 -13.43
N ARG A 176 -6.58 17.98 -13.83
CA ARG A 176 -5.91 19.11 -13.14
C ARG A 176 -6.34 19.30 -11.69
N LYS A 177 -7.48 18.72 -11.31
CA LYS A 177 -8.03 18.77 -9.94
C LYS A 177 -7.47 17.66 -9.05
N ILE A 178 -6.70 16.73 -9.61
CA ILE A 178 -6.18 15.56 -8.89
C ILE A 178 -5.05 15.99 -7.96
N LYS A 179 -5.19 15.61 -6.69
CA LYS A 179 -4.21 15.80 -5.63
C LYS A 179 -3.41 14.52 -5.38
N TRP A 180 -2.27 14.62 -4.73
CA TRP A 180 -1.50 13.44 -4.29
C TRP A 180 -2.33 12.53 -3.39
N ASP A 181 -3.12 13.07 -2.45
CA ASP A 181 -4.02 12.27 -1.60
C ASP A 181 -5.02 11.44 -2.43
N HIS A 182 -5.55 12.00 -3.52
CA HIS A 182 -6.47 11.29 -4.40
C HIS A 182 -5.81 10.09 -5.09
N LEU A 183 -4.55 10.22 -5.54
CA LEU A 183 -3.79 9.11 -6.09
C LEU A 183 -3.46 8.08 -5.01
N LEU A 184 -2.95 8.53 -3.85
CA LEU A 184 -2.60 7.68 -2.72
C LEU A 184 -3.78 6.84 -2.24
N ARG A 185 -5.00 7.37 -2.26
CA ARG A 185 -6.23 6.68 -1.82
C ARG A 185 -6.98 5.96 -2.92
N GLN A 186 -6.49 6.01 -4.17
CA GLN A 186 -7.19 5.49 -5.35
C GLN A 186 -8.60 6.10 -5.54
N THR A 187 -8.72 7.39 -5.27
CA THR A 187 -9.94 8.18 -5.46
C THR A 187 -9.77 9.26 -6.51
N SER A 188 -8.71 9.20 -7.31
CA SER A 188 -8.39 10.24 -8.29
C SER A 188 -9.34 10.31 -9.48
N ASP A 189 -9.92 9.19 -9.84
CA ASP A 189 -10.66 8.99 -11.10
C ASP A 189 -9.93 9.55 -12.34
N TRP A 190 -8.60 9.51 -12.32
CA TRP A 190 -7.76 9.94 -13.44
C TRP A 190 -8.22 9.29 -14.74
N GLN A 191 -8.33 10.08 -15.80
CA GLN A 191 -8.73 9.67 -17.14
C GLN A 191 -7.57 9.82 -18.11
N GLY A 192 -7.33 8.77 -18.90
CA GLY A 192 -6.31 8.80 -19.95
C GLY A 192 -5.80 7.43 -20.31
N THR A 193 -4.70 7.42 -21.07
CA THR A 193 -3.98 6.19 -21.45
C THR A 193 -2.52 6.33 -21.04
N LEU A 194 -2.03 5.37 -20.29
CA LEU A 194 -0.62 5.30 -19.91
C LEU A 194 -0.03 3.97 -20.35
N TRP A 195 1.12 3.99 -21.03
CA TRP A 195 1.83 2.80 -21.53
C TRP A 195 0.94 1.87 -22.38
N GLY A 196 0.03 2.44 -23.18
CA GLY A 196 -0.93 1.71 -24.00
C GLY A 196 -2.08 1.07 -23.22
N LYS A 197 -2.24 1.41 -21.94
CA LYS A 197 -3.34 0.93 -21.07
C LYS A 197 -4.26 2.11 -20.76
N PRO A 198 -5.51 2.14 -21.29
CA PRO A 198 -6.51 3.11 -20.89
C PRO A 198 -6.89 2.94 -19.40
N ASP A 199 -7.29 4.01 -18.72
CA ASP A 199 -7.71 3.98 -17.31
C ASP A 199 -8.88 3.03 -17.05
N TRP A 200 -9.78 2.89 -18.03
CA TRP A 200 -10.93 2.00 -17.96
C TRP A 200 -10.60 0.53 -18.26
N ALA A 201 -9.37 0.20 -18.72
CA ALA A 201 -8.97 -1.17 -19.04
C ALA A 201 -8.87 -2.08 -17.82
N ASP A 202 -8.55 -1.53 -16.66
CA ASP A 202 -8.45 -2.26 -15.41
C ASP A 202 -9.78 -2.28 -14.67
N ARG A 203 -10.37 -3.47 -14.52
CA ARG A 203 -11.68 -3.70 -13.87
C ARG A 203 -12.73 -2.76 -14.43
N PRO A 204 -13.07 -2.90 -15.73
CA PRO A 204 -13.94 -1.97 -16.41
C PRO A 204 -15.32 -1.90 -15.74
N GLU A 205 -15.90 -0.69 -15.72
CA GLU A 205 -17.21 -0.40 -15.13
C GLU A 205 -18.21 -0.06 -16.22
N GLY A 206 -19.41 -0.60 -16.08
CA GLY A 206 -20.51 -0.46 -17.05
C GLY A 206 -20.99 -1.80 -17.58
N PRO A 207 -22.24 -1.90 -17.97
CA PRO A 207 -22.88 -3.16 -18.35
C PRO A 207 -22.36 -3.75 -19.67
N THR A 208 -21.80 -2.93 -20.55
CA THR A 208 -21.30 -3.37 -21.86
C THR A 208 -19.92 -2.78 -22.17
N ALA A 209 -19.19 -3.41 -23.09
CA ALA A 209 -17.89 -2.93 -23.54
C ALA A 209 -17.95 -1.52 -24.17
N ALA A 210 -19.09 -1.12 -24.71
CA ALA A 210 -19.28 0.21 -25.27
C ALA A 210 -19.35 1.31 -24.20
N ASP A 211 -19.75 0.95 -22.98
CA ASP A 211 -19.87 1.89 -21.87
C ASP A 211 -18.50 2.23 -21.24
N TRP A 212 -17.55 1.28 -21.28
CA TRP A 212 -16.29 1.39 -20.54
C TRP A 212 -15.47 2.64 -20.88
N PRO A 213 -15.23 3.01 -22.15
CA PRO A 213 -14.50 4.22 -22.51
C PRO A 213 -15.33 5.50 -22.27
N ASN A 214 -16.65 5.39 -22.21
CA ASN A 214 -17.59 6.52 -22.09
C ASN A 214 -18.20 6.64 -20.69
N ARG A 215 -17.62 5.97 -19.69
CA ARG A 215 -18.11 6.04 -18.32
C ARG A 215 -18.16 7.48 -17.80
N PRO A 216 -19.14 7.83 -16.97
CA PRO A 216 -19.12 9.13 -16.30
C PRO A 216 -17.91 9.23 -15.36
N LEU A 217 -17.30 10.42 -15.33
CA LEU A 217 -16.21 10.71 -14.42
C LEU A 217 -16.77 11.15 -13.05
N HIS A 218 -16.14 10.69 -11.99
CA HIS A 218 -16.41 11.12 -10.63
C HIS A 218 -15.46 12.25 -10.24
N GLU A 219 -15.93 13.24 -9.49
CA GLU A 219 -15.06 14.29 -8.97
C GLU A 219 -13.93 13.68 -8.13
N PRO A 220 -12.66 14.06 -8.35
CA PRO A 220 -11.53 13.51 -7.61
C PRO A 220 -11.71 13.57 -6.09
N GLY A 221 -11.49 12.47 -5.41
CA GLY A 221 -11.68 12.31 -3.97
C GLY A 221 -13.04 11.71 -3.56
N THR A 222 -14.02 11.59 -4.46
CA THR A 222 -15.39 11.18 -4.10
C THR A 222 -15.73 9.73 -4.40
N HIS A 223 -14.93 9.06 -5.23
CA HIS A 223 -15.18 7.67 -5.64
C HIS A 223 -13.90 6.83 -5.53
N PHE A 224 -14.00 5.70 -4.84
CA PHE A 224 -12.91 4.74 -4.76
C PHE A 224 -12.98 3.76 -5.92
N LYS A 225 -11.90 3.68 -6.69
CA LYS A 225 -11.71 2.62 -7.67
C LYS A 225 -10.29 2.08 -7.60
N TYR A 226 -10.17 0.81 -7.26
CA TYR A 226 -8.89 0.10 -7.34
C TYR A 226 -8.48 -0.04 -8.81
N ASN A 227 -7.36 0.61 -9.20
CA ASN A 227 -6.98 0.72 -10.61
C ASN A 227 -5.46 0.82 -10.79
N ASP A 228 -4.87 -0.17 -11.46
CA ASP A 228 -3.43 -0.26 -11.65
C ASP A 228 -2.87 0.73 -12.67
N VAL A 229 -3.69 1.24 -13.63
CA VAL A 229 -3.24 2.34 -14.52
C VAL A 229 -3.00 3.60 -13.71
N ARG A 230 -3.92 3.95 -12.79
CA ARG A 230 -3.80 5.12 -11.90
C ARG A 230 -2.66 4.98 -10.90
N VAL A 231 -2.37 3.76 -10.47
CA VAL A 231 -1.17 3.46 -9.67
C VAL A 231 0.10 3.74 -10.48
N ASN A 232 0.13 3.35 -11.75
CA ASN A 232 1.27 3.62 -12.62
C ASN A 232 1.42 5.12 -12.95
N VAL A 233 0.30 5.86 -13.03
CA VAL A 233 0.32 7.35 -13.12
C VAL A 233 1.01 7.94 -11.88
N MET A 234 0.70 7.46 -10.67
CA MET A 234 1.41 7.91 -9.46
C MET A 234 2.89 7.53 -9.49
N SER A 235 3.24 6.34 -10.01
CA SER A 235 4.63 5.93 -10.16
C SER A 235 5.42 6.88 -11.07
N LEU A 236 4.83 7.24 -12.22
CA LEU A 236 5.46 8.18 -13.16
C LEU A 236 5.55 9.60 -12.57
N ALA A 237 4.51 10.07 -11.88
CA ALA A 237 4.55 11.36 -11.20
C ALA A 237 5.63 11.39 -10.11
N ALA A 238 5.74 10.36 -9.29
CA ALA A 238 6.80 10.24 -8.28
C ALA A 238 8.19 10.20 -8.91
N LEU A 239 8.34 9.52 -10.05
CA LEU A 239 9.61 9.49 -10.79
C LEU A 239 10.04 10.89 -11.22
N HIS A 240 9.12 11.73 -11.73
CA HIS A 240 9.41 13.13 -12.07
C HIS A 240 9.77 13.98 -10.85
N VAL A 241 9.13 13.76 -9.72
CA VAL A 241 9.49 14.44 -8.45
C VAL A 241 10.90 14.06 -8.00
N TRP A 242 11.24 12.78 -8.01
CA TRP A 242 12.57 12.30 -7.60
C TRP A 242 13.66 12.59 -8.63
N ARG A 243 13.33 12.67 -9.92
CA ARG A 243 14.26 12.78 -11.07
C ARG A 243 15.33 11.69 -11.08
N ARG A 244 15.03 10.53 -10.47
CA ARG A 244 15.91 9.36 -10.38
C ARG A 244 15.11 8.08 -10.19
N SER A 245 15.70 6.94 -10.48
CA SER A 245 15.06 5.63 -10.40
C SER A 245 14.42 5.38 -9.01
N LEU A 246 13.11 5.08 -8.96
CA LEU A 246 12.42 4.79 -7.71
C LEU A 246 12.96 3.53 -7.00
N PRO A 247 13.36 2.43 -7.70
CA PRO A 247 14.08 1.32 -7.07
C PRO A 247 15.36 1.76 -6.37
N GLN A 248 16.12 2.69 -6.94
CA GLN A 248 17.35 3.20 -6.32
C GLN A 248 17.03 4.02 -5.06
N VAL A 249 16.00 4.86 -5.11
CA VAL A 249 15.53 5.60 -3.94
C VAL A 249 15.12 4.64 -2.82
N LEU A 250 14.30 3.63 -3.14
CA LEU A 250 13.86 2.63 -2.16
C LEU A 250 15.05 1.86 -1.57
N LEU A 251 16.04 1.50 -2.40
CA LEU A 251 17.25 0.82 -1.96
C LEU A 251 17.98 1.62 -0.90
N GLU A 252 18.34 2.86 -1.21
CA GLU A 252 19.20 3.70 -0.37
C GLU A 252 18.49 4.17 0.91
N GLU A 253 17.23 4.57 0.79
CA GLU A 253 16.51 5.20 1.91
C GLU A 253 15.88 4.16 2.85
N VAL A 254 15.57 2.95 2.37
CA VAL A 254 14.83 1.95 3.15
C VAL A 254 15.49 0.59 3.16
N MET A 255 15.69 -0.04 1.98
CA MET A 255 16.02 -1.46 1.95
C MET A 255 17.42 -1.77 2.47
N GLU A 256 18.43 -0.96 2.16
CA GLU A 256 19.75 -1.08 2.77
C GLU A 256 19.74 -0.80 4.27
N PRO A 257 19.16 0.32 4.76
CA PRO A 257 19.05 0.59 6.19
C PRO A 257 18.38 -0.52 7.01
N ILE A 258 17.34 -1.18 6.48
CA ILE A 258 16.71 -2.30 7.19
C ILE A 258 17.44 -3.64 7.01
N GLY A 259 18.54 -3.64 6.27
CA GLY A 259 19.35 -4.84 6.02
C GLY A 259 18.73 -5.85 5.08
N ALA A 260 17.93 -5.39 4.12
CA ALA A 260 17.35 -6.25 3.08
C ALA A 260 18.44 -6.84 2.16
N SER A 261 18.10 -7.95 1.51
CA SER A 261 19.00 -8.59 0.55
C SER A 261 19.16 -7.77 -0.73
N SER A 262 20.09 -8.18 -1.58
CA SER A 262 20.28 -7.61 -2.91
C SER A 262 19.50 -8.37 -4.00
N THR A 263 18.59 -9.28 -3.61
CA THR A 263 17.91 -10.16 -4.58
C THR A 263 16.61 -9.59 -5.13
N TRP A 264 15.99 -8.63 -4.45
CA TRP A 264 14.76 -8.01 -4.92
C TRP A 264 14.99 -7.15 -6.17
N ARG A 265 13.95 -7.03 -6.99
CA ARG A 265 13.93 -6.20 -8.21
C ARG A 265 12.56 -5.55 -8.34
N TRP A 266 12.52 -4.35 -8.90
CA TRP A 266 11.28 -3.64 -9.16
C TRP A 266 11.26 -3.18 -10.61
N TYR A 267 10.37 -3.73 -11.41
CA TYR A 267 10.31 -3.53 -12.85
C TYR A 267 9.10 -2.71 -13.27
N GLY A 268 9.27 -1.95 -14.34
CA GLY A 268 8.19 -1.37 -15.12
C GLY A 268 7.79 -2.26 -16.29
N TYR A 269 7.23 -1.64 -17.31
CA TYR A 269 6.87 -2.27 -18.58
C TYR A 269 7.92 -2.01 -19.64
N GLU A 270 7.95 -2.81 -20.70
CA GLU A 270 8.89 -2.66 -21.80
C GLU A 270 8.83 -1.26 -22.43
N ASN A 271 7.65 -0.64 -22.46
CA ASN A 271 7.39 0.69 -23.01
C ASN A 271 7.30 1.81 -21.94
N SER A 272 7.70 1.56 -20.69
CA SER A 272 7.60 2.55 -19.60
C SER A 272 8.89 3.34 -19.35
N TRP A 273 9.72 3.52 -20.38
CA TRP A 273 10.95 4.29 -20.31
C TRP A 273 10.69 5.76 -20.64
N VAL A 274 11.21 6.64 -19.80
CA VAL A 274 11.15 8.09 -19.97
C VAL A 274 12.55 8.69 -19.90
N GLU A 275 12.74 9.86 -20.50
CA GLU A 275 13.96 10.62 -20.39
C GLU A 275 13.81 11.71 -19.33
N ILE A 276 14.71 11.71 -18.36
CA ILE A 276 14.79 12.72 -17.30
C ILE A 276 16.25 13.16 -17.20
N ASP A 277 16.51 14.45 -17.37
CA ASP A 277 17.86 15.03 -17.30
C ASP A 277 18.88 14.36 -18.25
N GLY A 278 18.43 13.98 -19.46
CA GLY A 278 19.25 13.29 -20.44
C GLY A 278 19.52 11.81 -20.10
N GLN A 279 18.87 11.26 -19.09
CA GLN A 279 18.99 9.86 -18.71
C GLN A 279 17.69 9.11 -19.00
N LYS A 280 17.81 7.93 -19.60
CA LYS A 280 16.69 7.03 -19.83
C LYS A 280 16.40 6.21 -18.56
N ILE A 281 15.28 6.46 -17.92
CA ILE A 281 14.87 5.83 -16.65
C ILE A 281 13.55 5.10 -16.86
N GLN A 282 13.43 3.88 -16.30
CA GLN A 282 12.18 3.14 -16.34
C GLN A 282 11.23 3.61 -15.23
N SER A 283 10.01 3.98 -15.59
CA SER A 283 8.91 4.09 -14.64
C SER A 283 8.45 2.69 -14.26
N VAL A 284 8.42 2.41 -12.96
CA VAL A 284 8.09 1.07 -12.45
C VAL A 284 6.58 0.82 -12.43
N SER A 285 6.18 -0.46 -12.58
CA SER A 285 4.80 -0.88 -12.33
C SER A 285 4.53 -0.93 -10.83
N GLY A 286 3.45 -0.29 -10.42
CA GLY A 286 3.06 -0.25 -9.00
C GLY A 286 2.27 -1.45 -8.52
N GLY A 287 1.80 -2.36 -9.40
CA GLY A 287 0.92 -3.46 -8.99
C GLY A 287 1.13 -4.81 -9.66
N GLY A 288 1.82 -4.86 -10.79
CA GLY A 288 2.07 -6.11 -11.52
C GLY A 288 0.86 -6.66 -12.30
N HIS A 289 -0.17 -5.86 -12.56
CA HIS A 289 -1.40 -6.28 -13.27
C HIS A 289 -1.08 -6.84 -14.67
N TRP A 290 -0.17 -6.22 -15.39
CA TRP A 290 0.31 -6.64 -16.72
C TRP A 290 1.78 -7.10 -16.69
N GLY A 291 2.20 -7.75 -15.59
CA GLY A 291 3.60 -8.07 -15.31
C GLY A 291 4.36 -6.90 -14.68
N GLY A 292 5.67 -7.04 -14.52
CA GLY A 292 6.50 -6.08 -13.78
C GLY A 292 6.17 -6.05 -12.29
N GLY A 293 6.36 -4.91 -11.63
CA GLY A 293 6.18 -4.79 -10.19
C GLY A 293 7.36 -5.35 -9.38
N MET A 294 7.16 -5.58 -8.09
CA MET A 294 8.20 -5.99 -7.16
C MET A 294 8.35 -7.52 -7.12
N PHE A 295 9.56 -7.99 -7.36
CA PHE A 295 10.01 -9.35 -7.09
C PHE A 295 10.86 -9.32 -5.84
N ILE A 296 10.43 -10.00 -4.79
CA ILE A 296 11.04 -9.90 -3.47
C ILE A 296 10.84 -11.22 -2.71
N ASN A 297 11.76 -11.55 -1.82
CA ASN A 297 11.68 -12.72 -0.96
C ASN A 297 10.90 -12.44 0.34
N ALA A 298 10.51 -13.48 1.08
CA ALA A 298 9.72 -13.32 2.29
C ALA A 298 10.52 -12.65 3.44
N TYR A 299 11.82 -12.82 3.50
CA TYR A 299 12.65 -12.14 4.51
C TYR A 299 12.63 -10.63 4.36
N ASP A 300 12.80 -10.13 3.12
CA ASP A 300 12.81 -8.71 2.85
C ASP A 300 11.41 -8.10 3.06
N MET A 301 10.34 -8.85 2.71
CA MET A 301 8.96 -8.46 3.03
C MET A 301 8.75 -8.39 4.56
N ALA A 302 9.26 -9.36 5.32
CA ALA A 302 9.14 -9.36 6.78
C ALA A 302 9.94 -8.23 7.44
N ARG A 303 11.14 -7.89 6.93
CA ARG A 303 11.90 -6.70 7.38
C ARG A 303 11.11 -5.42 7.17
N PHE A 304 10.50 -5.28 6.01
CA PHE A 304 9.62 -4.15 5.73
C PHE A 304 8.38 -4.16 6.66
N GLY A 305 7.81 -5.32 6.93
CA GLY A 305 6.76 -5.48 7.93
C GLY A 305 7.18 -5.02 9.34
N VAL A 306 8.40 -5.37 9.78
CA VAL A 306 8.96 -4.89 11.06
C VAL A 306 9.17 -3.37 11.04
N LEU A 307 9.61 -2.78 9.93
CA LEU A 307 9.71 -1.33 9.79
C LEU A 307 8.34 -0.65 9.97
N THR A 308 7.30 -1.17 9.33
CA THR A 308 5.94 -0.61 9.42
C THR A 308 5.31 -0.86 10.80
N LEU A 309 5.56 -2.02 11.41
CA LEU A 309 5.23 -2.31 12.81
C LEU A 309 5.79 -1.26 13.77
N ARG A 310 7.01 -0.83 13.53
CA ARG A 310 7.74 0.19 14.30
C ARG A 310 7.49 1.61 13.80
N ARG A 311 6.40 1.83 13.07
CA ARG A 311 5.99 3.14 12.55
C ARG A 311 7.09 3.87 11.78
N GLY A 312 7.83 3.13 10.95
CA GLY A 312 8.90 3.64 10.11
C GLY A 312 10.24 3.84 10.83
N LYS A 313 10.35 3.46 12.10
CA LYS A 313 11.61 3.52 12.87
C LYS A 313 12.42 2.22 12.73
N TRP A 314 13.71 2.35 12.50
CA TRP A 314 14.66 1.25 12.48
C TRP A 314 15.89 1.58 13.32
N LYS A 315 16.08 0.84 14.41
CA LYS A 315 17.08 1.16 15.46
C LYS A 315 16.87 2.59 16.00
N ASP A 316 17.85 3.44 15.86
CA ASP A 316 17.84 4.84 16.27
C ASP A 316 17.35 5.82 15.19
N ARG A 317 17.12 5.33 13.95
CA ARG A 317 16.76 6.15 12.79
C ARG A 317 15.27 6.08 12.46
N GLN A 318 14.66 7.23 12.19
CA GLN A 318 13.33 7.31 11.57
C GLN A 318 13.51 7.30 10.05
N LEU A 319 13.34 6.13 9.42
CA LEU A 319 13.51 5.97 7.96
C LEU A 319 12.31 6.50 7.20
N VAL A 320 11.11 6.16 7.65
CA VAL A 320 9.85 6.67 7.10
C VAL A 320 9.14 7.43 8.21
N SER A 321 8.68 8.64 7.94
CA SER A 321 8.00 9.47 8.94
C SER A 321 6.86 8.73 9.64
N GLU A 322 6.80 8.82 10.97
CA GLU A 322 5.68 8.26 11.74
C GLU A 322 4.34 8.87 11.30
N GLN A 323 4.33 10.17 11.01
CA GLN A 323 3.16 10.86 10.47
C GLN A 323 2.70 10.27 9.13
N TRP A 324 3.65 9.91 8.25
CA TRP A 324 3.31 9.25 6.98
C TRP A 324 2.66 7.88 7.21
N VAL A 325 3.22 7.06 8.09
CA VAL A 325 2.65 5.76 8.45
C VAL A 325 1.24 5.91 9.03
N GLN A 326 1.03 6.92 9.88
CA GLN A 326 -0.27 7.23 10.46
C GLN A 326 -1.29 7.61 9.36
N TRP A 327 -0.90 8.47 8.41
CA TRP A 327 -1.77 8.85 7.29
C TRP A 327 -2.05 7.66 6.37
N ALA A 328 -1.05 6.83 6.10
CA ALA A 328 -1.21 5.63 5.28
C ALA A 328 -2.23 4.66 5.87
N LEU A 329 -2.34 4.58 7.20
CA LEU A 329 -3.32 3.75 7.92
C LEU A 329 -4.65 4.46 8.15
N THR A 330 -4.76 5.76 7.85
CA THR A 330 -6.03 6.50 8.01
C THR A 330 -7.02 6.05 6.94
N PRO A 331 -8.23 5.60 7.33
CA PRO A 331 -9.26 5.17 6.40
C PRO A 331 -9.55 6.19 5.31
N THR A 332 -9.70 5.71 4.09
CA THR A 332 -10.26 6.50 2.99
C THR A 332 -11.75 6.72 3.27
N PRO A 333 -12.27 7.95 3.19
CA PRO A 333 -13.67 8.24 3.54
C PRO A 333 -14.69 7.37 2.81
N VAL A 334 -14.42 7.06 1.55
CA VAL A 334 -15.31 6.27 0.67
C VAL A 334 -14.93 4.77 0.64
N GLN A 335 -13.88 4.35 1.34
CA GLN A 335 -13.45 2.94 1.50
C GLN A 335 -12.76 2.74 2.85
N PRO A 336 -13.52 2.53 3.92
CA PRO A 336 -12.99 2.54 5.30
C PRO A 336 -11.91 1.51 5.62
N SER A 337 -11.88 0.36 4.95
CA SER A 337 -10.83 -0.66 5.14
C SER A 337 -9.52 -0.36 4.40
N TYR A 338 -9.45 0.74 3.64
CA TYR A 338 -8.33 1.11 2.79
C TYR A 338 -7.78 2.49 3.16
N GLY A 339 -6.49 2.56 3.42
CA GLY A 339 -5.78 3.81 3.66
C GLY A 339 -5.12 4.35 2.39
N PHE A 340 -3.83 4.61 2.43
CA PHE A 340 -3.05 4.79 1.21
C PHE A 340 -2.91 3.45 0.48
N MET A 341 -2.50 3.48 -0.78
CA MET A 341 -2.42 2.28 -1.62
C MET A 341 -1.83 1.09 -0.87
N ASN A 342 -2.62 0.03 -0.79
CA ASN A 342 -2.27 -1.25 -0.17
C ASN A 342 -1.98 -1.25 1.35
N TRP A 343 -2.32 -0.18 2.04
CA TRP A 343 -2.38 -0.15 3.50
C TRP A 343 -3.82 -0.49 3.92
N TYR A 344 -4.09 -1.80 4.04
CA TYR A 344 -5.39 -2.30 4.49
C TYR A 344 -5.45 -2.27 6.01
N ASN A 345 -6.27 -1.39 6.56
CA ASN A 345 -6.55 -1.40 7.99
C ASN A 345 -7.66 -2.41 8.34
N ASN A 346 -7.68 -2.86 9.58
CA ASN A 346 -8.66 -3.84 10.07
C ASN A 346 -9.66 -3.25 11.08
N ARG A 347 -9.89 -1.93 11.03
CA ARG A 347 -10.73 -1.24 12.04
C ARG A 347 -12.16 -1.77 12.12
N ASP A 348 -12.72 -2.13 10.98
CA ASP A 348 -14.08 -2.72 10.88
C ASP A 348 -14.07 -4.26 10.98
N ARG A 349 -12.91 -4.87 11.13
CA ARG A 349 -12.68 -6.33 11.21
C ARG A 349 -13.27 -7.12 10.05
N LYS A 350 -13.44 -6.51 8.88
CA LYS A 350 -13.96 -7.20 7.69
C LYS A 350 -12.88 -7.96 6.93
N LEU A 351 -11.66 -7.43 6.91
CA LEU A 351 -10.56 -8.06 6.19
C LEU A 351 -10.10 -9.34 6.90
N LEU A 352 -9.83 -9.23 8.19
CA LEU A 352 -9.35 -10.32 9.07
C LEU A 352 -10.18 -10.29 10.36
N PRO A 353 -11.37 -10.94 10.38
CA PRO A 353 -12.30 -10.89 11.51
C PRO A 353 -11.69 -11.33 12.84
N SER A 354 -10.72 -12.24 12.81
CA SER A 354 -10.02 -12.75 13.99
C SER A 354 -8.94 -11.80 14.52
N ALA A 355 -8.44 -10.87 13.68
CA ALA A 355 -7.37 -9.95 14.06
C ALA A 355 -7.90 -8.73 14.86
N PRO A 356 -7.04 -8.10 15.71
CA PRO A 356 -7.41 -6.88 16.40
C PRO A 356 -7.64 -5.71 15.43
N PRO A 357 -8.44 -4.69 15.83
CA PRO A 357 -8.66 -3.51 14.99
C PRO A 357 -7.38 -2.68 14.68
N SER A 358 -6.36 -2.82 15.51
CA SER A 358 -5.04 -2.19 15.34
C SER A 358 -4.18 -2.85 14.27
N ALA A 359 -4.49 -4.11 13.90
CA ALA A 359 -3.77 -4.83 12.87
C ALA A 359 -4.03 -4.24 11.48
N PHE A 360 -3.05 -4.42 10.60
CA PHE A 360 -3.16 -4.04 9.21
C PHE A 360 -2.40 -5.04 8.32
N ALA A 361 -2.64 -4.97 7.03
CA ALA A 361 -1.98 -5.85 6.08
C ALA A 361 -1.62 -5.14 4.77
N HIS A 362 -0.60 -5.63 4.10
CA HIS A 362 -0.29 -5.35 2.70
C HIS A 362 -0.58 -6.61 1.90
N LEU A 363 -1.41 -6.51 0.86
CA LEU A 363 -1.93 -7.66 0.14
C LEU A 363 -1.60 -7.61 -1.36
N GLY A 364 -1.34 -8.76 -1.94
CA GLY A 364 -1.15 -8.93 -3.38
C GLY A 364 -1.91 -10.13 -3.93
N ASN A 365 -2.21 -10.12 -5.22
CA ASN A 365 -2.86 -11.23 -5.91
C ASN A 365 -2.08 -12.54 -5.70
N GLY A 366 -2.75 -13.69 -5.68
CA GLY A 366 -2.18 -14.97 -5.25
C GLY A 366 -1.91 -15.00 -3.74
N THR A 367 -2.52 -14.09 -3.01
CA THR A 367 -2.43 -13.93 -1.56
C THR A 367 -0.98 -13.84 -1.07
N ASN A 368 -0.28 -12.83 -1.57
CA ASN A 368 0.95 -12.37 -0.96
C ASN A 368 0.57 -11.38 0.15
N MET A 369 0.84 -11.74 1.40
CA MET A 369 0.45 -10.93 2.56
C MET A 369 1.65 -10.58 3.43
N VAL A 370 1.72 -9.32 3.85
CA VAL A 370 2.48 -8.90 5.03
C VAL A 370 1.45 -8.48 6.09
N TYR A 371 1.23 -9.34 7.06
CA TYR A 371 0.38 -9.08 8.22
C TYR A 371 1.20 -8.39 9.30
N VAL A 372 0.66 -7.34 9.90
CA VAL A 372 1.31 -6.54 10.95
C VAL A 372 0.35 -6.33 12.10
N ASP A 373 0.76 -6.74 13.29
CA ASP A 373 -0.04 -6.63 14.51
C ASP A 373 0.77 -5.88 15.59
N PRO A 374 0.49 -4.58 15.77
CA PRO A 374 1.19 -3.77 16.76
C PRO A 374 0.94 -4.18 18.22
N ASP A 375 -0.27 -4.68 18.54
CA ASP A 375 -0.63 -5.06 19.90
C ASP A 375 0.17 -6.29 20.36
N ASN A 376 0.50 -7.15 19.42
CA ASN A 376 1.21 -8.39 19.68
C ASN A 376 2.69 -8.35 19.25
N GLU A 377 3.22 -7.25 18.76
CA GLU A 377 4.60 -7.18 18.19
C GLU A 377 4.86 -8.31 17.18
N LEU A 378 3.88 -8.57 16.31
CA LEU A 378 3.86 -9.72 15.41
C LEU A 378 3.86 -9.27 13.95
N VAL A 379 4.71 -9.87 13.14
CA VAL A 379 4.66 -9.79 11.68
C VAL A 379 4.62 -11.19 11.10
N ALA A 380 3.72 -11.40 10.14
CA ALA A 380 3.69 -12.64 9.38
C ALA A 380 3.64 -12.36 7.88
N VAL A 381 4.54 -12.98 7.14
CA VAL A 381 4.50 -13.01 5.68
C VAL A 381 3.97 -14.36 5.28
N ALA A 382 2.89 -14.38 4.51
CA ALA A 382 2.36 -15.58 3.87
C ALA A 382 2.25 -15.34 2.38
N ARG A 383 2.72 -16.29 1.58
CA ARG A 383 2.78 -16.19 0.13
C ARG A 383 2.14 -17.41 -0.51
N TRP A 384 1.35 -17.17 -1.56
CA TRP A 384 0.77 -18.21 -2.41
C TRP A 384 -0.15 -19.16 -1.66
N ILE A 385 -0.97 -18.62 -0.76
CA ILE A 385 -2.02 -19.37 -0.07
C ILE A 385 -3.42 -18.91 -0.54
N GLU A 386 -4.43 -19.75 -0.37
CA GLU A 386 -5.80 -19.37 -0.68
C GLU A 386 -6.27 -18.21 0.22
N ARG A 387 -7.00 -17.27 -0.38
CA ARG A 387 -7.48 -16.08 0.33
C ARG A 387 -8.36 -16.43 1.52
N ASP A 388 -9.19 -17.43 1.38
CA ASP A 388 -10.13 -17.87 2.42
C ASP A 388 -9.43 -18.51 3.62
N ALA A 389 -8.16 -18.94 3.45
CA ALA A 389 -7.35 -19.47 4.53
C ALA A 389 -6.71 -18.38 5.42
N LEU A 390 -6.67 -17.12 4.96
CA LEU A 390 -5.96 -16.03 5.64
C LEU A 390 -6.43 -15.80 7.07
N ASP A 391 -7.73 -15.69 7.29
CA ASP A 391 -8.26 -15.43 8.64
C ASP A 391 -8.04 -16.64 9.55
N GLY A 392 -8.17 -17.87 9.03
CA GLY A 392 -7.87 -19.11 9.75
C GLY A 392 -6.40 -19.18 10.20
N PHE A 393 -5.48 -18.81 9.31
CA PHE A 393 -4.05 -18.68 9.62
C PHE A 393 -3.80 -17.65 10.73
N VAL A 394 -4.33 -16.43 10.57
CA VAL A 394 -4.17 -15.34 11.55
C VAL A 394 -4.82 -15.71 12.89
N LYS A 395 -6.01 -16.29 12.88
CA LYS A 395 -6.71 -16.77 14.09
C LYS A 395 -5.84 -17.75 14.89
N ARG A 396 -5.22 -18.71 14.19
CA ARG A 396 -4.37 -19.72 14.84
C ARG A 396 -3.10 -19.09 15.39
N LEU A 397 -2.52 -18.14 14.63
CA LEU A 397 -1.34 -17.40 15.04
C LEU A 397 -1.59 -16.55 16.30
N LEU A 398 -2.74 -15.87 16.36
CA LEU A 398 -3.13 -15.09 17.54
C LEU A 398 -3.43 -15.98 18.76
N ALA A 399 -4.04 -17.14 18.56
CA ALA A 399 -4.24 -18.10 19.64
C ALA A 399 -2.91 -18.64 20.21
N ALA A 400 -1.82 -18.60 19.41
CA ALA A 400 -0.50 -18.98 19.87
C ALA A 400 0.13 -17.97 20.82
N VAL A 401 -0.27 -16.69 20.77
CA VAL A 401 0.24 -15.65 21.68
C VAL A 401 -0.30 -15.91 23.08
N LYS A 402 0.58 -16.16 24.04
CA LYS A 402 0.21 -16.31 25.44
C LYS A 402 -0.28 -14.97 25.99
N GLN A 403 -1.44 -15.01 26.64
CA GLN A 403 -1.99 -13.87 27.35
C GLN A 403 -1.23 -13.60 28.66
#